data_d730f99d3b672dce0d9b48f3b2049a4e
#
_entry.id   d730f99d3b672dce0d9b48f3b2049a4e
#
_cell.length_a   1.000
_cell.length_b   1.000
_cell.length_c   1.000
_cell.angle_alpha   90.00
_cell.angle_beta   90.00
_cell.angle_gamma   90.00
#
_symmetry.space_group_name_H-M   'P 1'
#
loop_
_entity.id
_entity.type
_entity.pdbx_description
1 polymer ?
#
loop_
_entity_poly.entity_id
_entity_poly.type
_entity_poly.pdbx_seq_one_letter_code
_entity_poly.pdbx_strand_id
1 'polypeptide(L)'
;MILIIQSSVLSSQTSHFLDSLLHQDLPQYSALLDQPAKYKLQIIFTTIDRDKENKPRFNEFKYRISKKYFYPASTVKLPISILGLQKIEELKEKEIDRKTTMLSDSVFFCQEKIKADSTSFGSFPTLENYIKRMMLVSDNAAFTRMYEFVGYDYAHKKLKEQGFGSVRLFNRLSPFCKGDTALITPPVNFLNSKGDTLYKQVAAQASFTLNHPIKSSMAGRAHINANGKRVYSPKDFSRHNYFHLTDLNRMMQQLIFMEAKPEKGRIKLTEESRTFLVTQMGLYPKESDYPVYDKKVFYDSYKKYFMYASAVATITQDSIRVINIVGRAYGFLIDCAYIIDMKSNTEFLLTAALYVNEGNIIGNGKYEYDQLGLPFMRDLSLVLYKYERNRKKENVPDLSEYKKMFNYKSNQ
;
A
#
# COMPACT_ATOMS: atom_id res chain seq x y z
N MET A 1 28.02 -9.41 24.65
CA MET A 1 26.88 -9.24 25.58
C MET A 1 26.43 -7.77 25.76
N ILE A 2 27.21 -6.78 25.32
CA ILE A 2 26.89 -5.34 25.45
C ILE A 2 25.96 -4.80 24.33
N LEU A 3 25.97 -5.40 23.13
CA LEU A 3 25.17 -4.93 21.99
C LEU A 3 23.65 -5.20 22.13
N ILE A 4 23.24 -6.24 22.88
CA ILE A 4 21.82 -6.62 23.05
C ILE A 4 21.10 -5.68 24.03
N ILE A 5 21.81 -5.14 25.00
CA ILE A 5 21.25 -4.22 26.00
C ILE A 5 21.02 -2.82 25.40
N GLN A 6 21.86 -2.37 24.47
CA GLN A 6 21.66 -1.08 23.77
C GLN A 6 20.43 -1.10 22.83
N SER A 7 20.14 -2.22 22.16
CA SER A 7 18.98 -2.30 21.27
C SER A 7 17.65 -2.32 22.03
N SER A 8 17.58 -2.91 23.22
CA SER A 8 16.37 -2.93 24.05
C SER A 8 16.09 -1.57 24.72
N VAL A 9 17.12 -0.85 25.09
CA VAL A 9 17.00 0.50 25.65
C VAL A 9 16.56 1.51 24.59
N LEU A 10 17.11 1.45 23.37
CA LEU A 10 16.67 2.28 22.24
C LEU A 10 15.21 2.02 21.83
N SER A 11 14.78 0.76 21.81
CA SER A 11 13.38 0.41 21.49
C SER A 11 12.40 0.96 22.54
N SER A 12 12.75 0.96 23.81
CA SER A 12 11.96 1.53 24.90
C SER A 12 11.87 3.05 24.81
N GLN A 13 12.97 3.74 24.54
CA GLN A 13 13.00 5.20 24.40
C GLN A 13 12.22 5.72 23.20
N THR A 14 12.26 5.03 22.05
CA THR A 14 11.52 5.43 20.86
C THR A 14 10.01 5.36 21.08
N SER A 15 9.51 4.32 21.74
CA SER A 15 8.09 4.21 22.07
C SER A 15 7.63 5.34 22.99
N HIS A 16 8.43 5.72 23.99
CA HIS A 16 8.12 6.82 24.90
C HIS A 16 8.06 8.18 24.17
N PHE A 17 8.97 8.44 23.24
CA PHE A 17 8.95 9.67 22.44
C PHE A 17 7.63 9.86 21.70
N LEU A 18 7.19 8.85 20.92
CA LEU A 18 5.92 8.93 20.20
C LEU A 18 4.74 9.05 21.16
N ASP A 19 4.71 8.27 22.23
CA ASP A 19 3.63 8.29 23.22
C ASP A 19 3.48 9.70 23.81
N SER A 20 4.57 10.31 24.26
CA SER A 20 4.59 11.67 24.81
C SER A 20 4.13 12.71 23.80
N LEU A 21 4.68 12.67 22.57
CA LEU A 21 4.34 13.61 21.50
C LEU A 21 2.85 13.53 21.12
N LEU A 22 2.32 12.31 20.97
CA LEU A 22 0.93 12.11 20.58
C LEU A 22 -0.04 12.58 21.66
N HIS A 23 0.20 12.30 22.93
CA HIS A 23 -0.66 12.77 24.02
C HIS A 23 -0.60 14.29 24.19
N GLN A 24 0.58 14.91 23.99
CA GLN A 24 0.75 16.34 24.06
C GLN A 24 0.01 17.07 22.93
N ASP A 25 0.20 16.63 21.67
CA ASP A 25 -0.22 17.37 20.49
C ASP A 25 -1.58 16.89 19.92
N LEU A 26 -2.12 15.76 20.41
CA LEU A 26 -3.39 15.16 19.99
C LEU A 26 -4.34 14.85 21.17
N PRO A 27 -4.54 15.78 22.12
CA PRO A 27 -5.37 15.53 23.31
C PRO A 27 -6.83 15.18 22.98
N GLN A 28 -7.35 15.64 21.83
CA GLN A 28 -8.69 15.30 21.35
C GLN A 28 -8.88 13.81 21.04
N TYR A 29 -7.79 13.05 20.91
CA TYR A 29 -7.79 11.60 20.66
C TYR A 29 -7.34 10.79 21.89
N SER A 30 -7.36 11.36 23.09
CA SER A 30 -6.93 10.68 24.31
C SER A 30 -7.62 9.32 24.49
N ALA A 31 -8.94 9.24 24.28
CA ALA A 31 -9.68 7.98 24.36
C ALA A 31 -9.16 6.88 23.40
N LEU A 32 -8.60 7.26 22.24
CA LEU A 32 -7.98 6.36 21.29
C LEU A 32 -6.56 6.00 21.73
N LEU A 33 -5.79 6.97 22.18
CA LEU A 33 -4.39 6.80 22.59
C LEU A 33 -4.30 5.99 23.90
N ASP A 34 -5.21 6.19 24.84
CA ASP A 34 -5.27 5.44 26.11
C ASP A 34 -5.76 4.00 25.94
N GLN A 35 -6.44 3.69 24.82
CA GLN A 35 -6.96 2.36 24.54
C GLN A 35 -6.39 1.74 23.24
N PRO A 36 -5.05 1.74 23.04
CA PRO A 36 -4.44 1.32 21.77
C PRO A 36 -4.73 -0.14 21.43
N ALA A 37 -5.03 -0.99 22.41
CA ALA A 37 -5.41 -2.38 22.20
C ALA A 37 -6.81 -2.54 21.60
N LYS A 38 -7.78 -1.68 22.01
CA LYS A 38 -9.14 -1.63 21.46
C LYS A 38 -9.11 -1.20 20.00
N TYR A 39 -8.39 -0.13 19.72
CA TYR A 39 -8.26 0.45 18.38
C TYR A 39 -7.16 -0.20 17.54
N LYS A 40 -6.46 -1.22 18.08
CA LYS A 40 -5.33 -1.89 17.41
C LYS A 40 -4.33 -0.89 16.76
N LEU A 41 -4.17 0.26 17.40
CA LEU A 41 -3.33 1.34 16.91
C LEU A 41 -1.88 0.90 16.86
N GLN A 42 -1.26 1.06 15.70
CA GLN A 42 0.15 0.83 15.45
C GLN A 42 0.70 1.93 14.55
N ILE A 43 1.87 2.49 14.89
CA ILE A 43 2.52 3.55 14.11
C ILE A 43 4.00 3.23 13.96
N ILE A 44 4.54 3.47 12.76
CA ILE A 44 5.96 3.52 12.47
C ILE A 44 6.23 4.89 11.85
N PHE A 45 6.92 5.74 12.56
CA PHE A 45 7.41 7.02 12.08
C PHE A 45 8.92 6.89 11.81
N THR A 46 9.37 7.25 10.62
CA THR A 46 10.78 7.16 10.25
C THR A 46 11.27 8.53 9.82
N THR A 47 12.15 9.12 10.62
CA THR A 47 12.88 10.32 10.20
C THR A 47 14.02 9.94 9.27
N ILE A 48 14.36 10.84 8.37
CA ILE A 48 15.38 10.62 7.35
C ILE A 48 16.43 11.72 7.51
N ASP A 49 17.65 11.32 7.80
CA ASP A 49 18.81 12.19 7.74
C ASP A 49 19.58 11.91 6.45
N ARG A 50 20.18 12.93 5.88
CA ARG A 50 21.00 12.81 4.67
C ARG A 50 22.47 13.02 4.99
N ASP A 51 23.34 12.22 4.38
CA ASP A 51 24.76 12.54 4.38
C ASP A 51 25.11 13.55 3.27
N LYS A 52 26.38 13.87 3.11
CA LYS A 52 26.85 14.86 2.13
C LYS A 52 26.61 14.42 0.66
N GLU A 53 26.51 13.13 0.43
CA GLU A 53 26.18 12.53 -0.87
C GLU A 53 24.67 12.29 -1.04
N ASN A 54 23.83 12.91 -0.20
CA ASN A 54 22.37 12.75 -0.19
C ASN A 54 21.89 11.30 0.08
N LYS A 55 22.74 10.43 0.65
CA LYS A 55 22.33 9.07 1.01
C LYS A 55 21.51 9.08 2.30
N PRO A 56 20.39 8.33 2.35
CA PRO A 56 19.50 8.36 3.50
C PRO A 56 20.02 7.52 4.66
N ARG A 57 19.84 8.04 5.87
CA ARG A 57 19.97 7.34 7.15
C ARG A 57 18.63 7.37 7.86
N PHE A 58 18.12 6.21 8.28
CA PHE A 58 16.75 6.06 8.80
C PHE A 58 16.77 5.87 10.30
N ASN A 59 15.94 6.65 11.02
CA ASN A 59 15.68 6.46 12.44
C ASN A 59 14.19 6.13 12.61
N GLU A 60 13.88 4.88 12.98
CA GLU A 60 12.50 4.39 13.16
C GLU A 60 12.03 4.55 14.61
N PHE A 61 10.91 5.23 14.78
CA PHE A 61 10.15 5.32 16.03
C PHE A 61 8.90 4.46 15.91
N LYS A 62 8.78 3.45 16.77
CA LYS A 62 7.69 2.47 16.75
C LYS A 62 6.73 2.69 17.91
N TYR A 63 5.45 2.76 17.62
CA TYR A 63 4.39 2.86 18.62
C TYR A 63 3.49 1.64 18.55
N ARG A 64 3.47 0.85 19.65
CA ARG A 64 2.57 -0.30 19.84
C ARG A 64 2.58 -1.36 18.73
N ILE A 65 3.70 -1.53 18.01
CA ILE A 65 3.81 -2.55 16.97
C ILE A 65 3.54 -3.93 17.58
N SER A 66 2.64 -4.68 16.97
CA SER A 66 2.09 -5.92 17.50
C SER A 66 2.02 -7.00 16.44
N LYS A 67 2.18 -8.26 16.85
CA LYS A 67 1.92 -9.43 16.00
C LYS A 67 0.43 -9.78 15.89
N LYS A 68 -0.47 -9.00 16.50
CA LYS A 68 -1.92 -9.21 16.38
C LYS A 68 -2.37 -8.92 14.96
N TYR A 69 -3.32 -9.71 14.49
CA TYR A 69 -3.85 -9.59 13.14
C TYR A 69 -4.53 -8.23 12.92
N PHE A 70 -4.25 -7.64 11.78
CA PHE A 70 -5.09 -6.63 11.14
C PHE A 70 -5.29 -7.02 9.67
N TYR A 71 -6.43 -6.65 9.11
CA TYR A 71 -6.71 -6.91 7.71
C TYR A 71 -6.03 -5.86 6.84
N PRO A 72 -5.13 -6.24 5.92
CA PRO A 72 -4.33 -5.27 5.14
C PRO A 72 -5.15 -4.51 4.11
N ALA A 73 -6.34 -4.97 3.77
CA ALA A 73 -7.22 -4.38 2.76
C ALA A 73 -6.45 -4.11 1.45
N SER A 74 -6.56 -2.90 0.91
CA SER A 74 -5.94 -2.53 -0.37
C SER A 74 -4.42 -2.29 -0.32
N THR A 75 -3.76 -2.36 0.84
CA THR A 75 -2.30 -2.22 0.88
C THR A 75 -1.57 -3.32 0.11
N VAL A 76 -2.21 -4.47 -0.11
CA VAL A 76 -1.70 -5.57 -0.94
C VAL A 76 -1.53 -5.20 -2.43
N LYS A 77 -2.07 -4.05 -2.85
CA LYS A 77 -1.88 -3.51 -4.20
C LYS A 77 -0.44 -3.04 -4.45
N LEU A 78 0.28 -2.67 -3.39
CA LEU A 78 1.70 -2.33 -3.50
C LEU A 78 2.55 -3.55 -3.93
N PRO A 79 2.59 -4.66 -3.19
CA PRO A 79 3.37 -5.81 -3.61
C PRO A 79 2.94 -6.38 -4.96
N ILE A 80 1.65 -6.39 -5.29
CA ILE A 80 1.21 -6.93 -6.59
C ILE A 80 1.66 -6.04 -7.77
N SER A 81 1.72 -4.72 -7.58
CA SER A 81 2.23 -3.79 -8.60
C SER A 81 3.73 -3.96 -8.82
N ILE A 82 4.51 -4.08 -7.74
CA ILE A 82 5.94 -4.36 -7.81
C ILE A 82 6.20 -5.68 -8.54
N LEU A 83 5.52 -6.75 -8.15
CA LEU A 83 5.68 -8.06 -8.75
C LEU A 83 5.23 -8.12 -10.21
N GLY A 84 4.18 -7.38 -10.58
CA GLY A 84 3.72 -7.26 -11.96
C GLY A 84 4.74 -6.57 -12.84
N LEU A 85 5.34 -5.48 -12.35
CA LEU A 85 6.42 -4.79 -13.07
C LEU A 85 7.66 -5.68 -13.22
N GLN A 86 8.08 -6.37 -12.17
CA GLN A 86 9.18 -7.33 -12.24
C GLN A 86 8.93 -8.42 -13.28
N LYS A 87 7.73 -8.97 -13.31
CA LYS A 87 7.37 -10.02 -14.26
C LYS A 87 7.35 -9.52 -15.70
N ILE A 88 6.92 -8.28 -15.95
CA ILE A 88 6.99 -7.63 -17.26
C ILE A 88 8.46 -7.42 -17.68
N GLU A 89 9.31 -6.97 -16.77
CA GLU A 89 10.75 -6.80 -17.04
C GLU A 89 11.43 -8.12 -17.43
N GLU A 90 11.00 -9.25 -16.83
CA GLU A 90 11.48 -10.58 -17.21
C GLU A 90 11.00 -11.03 -18.61
N LEU A 91 9.95 -10.40 -19.14
CA LEU A 91 9.42 -10.66 -20.50
C LEU A 91 9.90 -9.66 -21.55
N LYS A 92 10.81 -8.76 -21.21
CA LYS A 92 11.30 -7.69 -22.12
C LYS A 92 11.85 -8.21 -23.44
N GLU A 93 12.56 -9.34 -23.44
CA GLU A 93 13.10 -9.96 -24.66
C GLU A 93 12.02 -10.43 -25.65
N LYS A 94 10.76 -10.47 -25.22
CA LYS A 94 9.59 -10.78 -26.05
C LYS A 94 8.89 -9.52 -26.57
N GLU A 95 9.55 -8.36 -26.53
CA GLU A 95 8.99 -7.06 -26.90
C GLU A 95 7.74 -6.67 -26.11
N ILE A 96 7.62 -7.16 -24.86
CA ILE A 96 6.51 -6.89 -23.97
C ILE A 96 6.94 -5.83 -22.95
N ASP A 97 6.12 -4.80 -22.80
CA ASP A 97 6.23 -3.76 -21.80
C ASP A 97 4.90 -3.58 -21.03
N ARG A 98 4.85 -2.61 -20.09
CA ARG A 98 3.66 -2.33 -19.31
C ARG A 98 2.47 -1.78 -20.12
N LYS A 99 2.71 -1.29 -21.34
CA LYS A 99 1.68 -0.74 -22.26
C LYS A 99 1.16 -1.76 -23.25
N THR A 100 1.80 -2.92 -23.32
CA THR A 100 1.40 -4.01 -24.21
C THR A 100 0.01 -4.50 -23.83
N THR A 101 -0.85 -4.75 -24.82
CA THR A 101 -2.21 -5.25 -24.62
C THR A 101 -2.19 -6.59 -23.87
N MET A 102 -2.86 -6.66 -22.72
CA MET A 102 -2.93 -7.84 -21.86
C MET A 102 -4.35 -8.36 -21.75
N LEU A 103 -4.68 -9.40 -22.50
CA LEU A 103 -5.99 -10.06 -22.45
C LEU A 103 -6.00 -11.16 -21.39
N SER A 104 -7.09 -11.26 -20.64
CA SER A 104 -7.32 -12.37 -19.71
C SER A 104 -8.48 -13.23 -20.18
N ASP A 105 -8.36 -14.54 -20.07
CA ASP A 105 -9.46 -15.49 -20.30
C ASP A 105 -10.07 -15.96 -18.98
N SER A 106 -10.96 -16.92 -19.02
CA SER A 106 -11.64 -17.50 -17.87
C SER A 106 -11.62 -19.02 -18.01
N VAL A 107 -11.20 -19.71 -16.95
CA VAL A 107 -11.28 -21.17 -16.83
C VAL A 107 -12.14 -21.61 -15.65
N PHE A 108 -12.70 -20.63 -14.92
CA PHE A 108 -13.51 -20.86 -13.74
C PHE A 108 -14.62 -19.81 -13.61
N PHE A 109 -15.77 -20.18 -13.02
CA PHE A 109 -16.97 -19.33 -12.94
C PHE A 109 -16.76 -17.97 -12.23
N CYS A 110 -15.75 -17.84 -11.35
CA CYS A 110 -15.44 -16.60 -10.65
C CYS A 110 -14.34 -15.76 -11.32
N GLN A 111 -13.91 -16.14 -12.53
CA GLN A 111 -12.98 -15.38 -13.35
C GLN A 111 -13.72 -14.67 -14.47
N GLU A 112 -13.22 -13.52 -14.87
CA GLU A 112 -13.80 -12.72 -15.94
C GLU A 112 -12.90 -12.74 -17.17
N LYS A 113 -13.52 -12.92 -18.33
CA LYS A 113 -12.84 -12.79 -19.62
C LYS A 113 -12.73 -11.32 -20.00
N ILE A 114 -11.50 -10.80 -20.10
CA ILE A 114 -11.24 -9.40 -20.43
C ILE A 114 -10.63 -9.30 -21.82
N LYS A 115 -11.39 -8.75 -22.74
CA LYS A 115 -10.96 -8.47 -24.13
C LYS A 115 -10.78 -6.98 -24.39
N ALA A 116 -11.41 -6.11 -23.60
CA ALA A 116 -11.34 -4.67 -23.70
C ALA A 116 -11.46 -4.05 -22.29
N ASP A 117 -10.98 -2.83 -22.13
CA ASP A 117 -11.10 -2.05 -20.90
C ASP A 117 -11.38 -0.59 -21.28
N SER A 118 -12.62 -0.14 -21.14
CA SER A 118 -13.05 1.23 -21.47
C SER A 118 -12.34 2.30 -20.64
N THR A 119 -11.68 1.91 -19.55
CA THR A 119 -10.88 2.80 -18.72
C THR A 119 -9.42 2.91 -19.18
N SER A 120 -9.05 2.22 -20.25
CA SER A 120 -7.72 2.27 -20.85
C SER A 120 -7.73 3.02 -22.18
N PHE A 121 -6.63 3.70 -22.50
CA PHE A 121 -6.52 4.41 -23.77
C PHE A 121 -6.71 3.43 -24.94
N GLY A 122 -7.55 3.80 -25.90
CA GLY A 122 -7.94 2.93 -27.02
C GLY A 122 -8.72 1.67 -26.60
N SER A 123 -9.18 1.60 -25.35
CA SER A 123 -9.87 0.44 -24.76
C SER A 123 -9.02 -0.84 -24.72
N PHE A 124 -7.70 -0.74 -24.83
CA PHE A 124 -6.79 -1.87 -24.69
C PHE A 124 -6.42 -2.10 -23.22
N PRO A 125 -6.76 -3.26 -22.62
CA PRO A 125 -6.35 -3.54 -21.24
C PRO A 125 -4.82 -3.68 -21.17
N THR A 126 -4.19 -2.96 -20.23
CA THR A 126 -2.74 -2.94 -20.07
C THR A 126 -2.36 -2.99 -18.60
N LEU A 127 -1.16 -3.50 -18.30
CA LEU A 127 -0.63 -3.50 -16.94
C LEU A 127 -0.46 -2.07 -16.41
N GLU A 128 -0.05 -1.13 -17.26
CA GLU A 128 0.04 0.29 -16.93
C GLU A 128 -1.29 0.84 -16.42
N ASN A 129 -2.39 0.60 -17.15
CA ASN A 129 -3.70 1.07 -16.74
C ASN A 129 -4.17 0.45 -15.42
N TYR A 130 -3.91 -0.84 -15.21
CA TYR A 130 -4.26 -1.49 -13.95
C TYR A 130 -3.50 -0.88 -12.76
N ILE A 131 -2.20 -0.59 -12.90
CA ILE A 131 -1.43 0.08 -11.86
C ILE A 131 -1.97 1.49 -11.59
N LYS A 132 -2.24 2.29 -12.62
CA LYS A 132 -2.85 3.63 -12.47
C LYS A 132 -4.14 3.55 -11.65
N ARG A 133 -5.06 2.67 -12.01
CA ARG A 133 -6.34 2.47 -11.30
C ARG A 133 -6.15 2.02 -9.85
N MET A 134 -5.22 1.09 -9.60
CA MET A 134 -4.92 0.65 -8.24
C MET A 134 -4.35 1.77 -7.39
N MET A 135 -3.42 2.56 -7.92
CA MET A 135 -2.74 3.61 -7.17
C MET A 135 -3.62 4.85 -6.98
N LEU A 136 -4.38 5.26 -7.97
CA LEU A 136 -5.20 6.48 -7.92
C LEU A 136 -6.52 6.31 -7.18
N VAL A 137 -7.26 5.23 -7.44
CA VAL A 137 -8.62 5.06 -6.91
C VAL A 137 -8.82 3.74 -6.17
N SER A 138 -7.75 2.97 -5.97
CA SER A 138 -7.81 1.67 -5.27
C SER A 138 -8.73 0.63 -5.92
N ASP A 139 -8.74 0.57 -7.24
CA ASP A 139 -9.58 -0.34 -8.00
C ASP A 139 -9.30 -1.82 -7.67
N ASN A 140 -10.35 -2.57 -7.33
CA ASN A 140 -10.24 -3.97 -6.94
C ASN A 140 -10.23 -4.91 -8.14
N ALA A 141 -10.91 -4.57 -9.23
CA ALA A 141 -10.88 -5.36 -10.46
C ALA A 141 -9.48 -5.31 -11.09
N ALA A 142 -8.87 -4.12 -11.13
CA ALA A 142 -7.48 -3.96 -11.57
C ALA A 142 -6.50 -4.82 -10.74
N PHE A 143 -6.67 -4.86 -9.40
CA PHE A 143 -5.89 -5.76 -8.56
C PHE A 143 -6.08 -7.23 -8.96
N THR A 144 -7.30 -7.65 -9.22
CA THR A 144 -7.59 -9.04 -9.60
C THR A 144 -6.90 -9.41 -10.90
N ARG A 145 -6.94 -8.54 -11.93
CA ARG A 145 -6.21 -8.78 -13.19
C ARG A 145 -4.71 -8.91 -12.97
N MET A 146 -4.15 -8.02 -12.15
CA MET A 146 -2.73 -8.09 -11.78
C MET A 146 -2.37 -9.36 -11.00
N TYR A 147 -3.22 -9.77 -10.05
CA TYR A 147 -3.04 -11.01 -9.29
C TYR A 147 -3.07 -12.24 -10.21
N GLU A 148 -3.97 -12.28 -11.18
CA GLU A 148 -4.10 -13.37 -12.16
C GLU A 148 -2.89 -13.46 -13.10
N PHE A 149 -2.34 -12.33 -13.51
CA PHE A 149 -1.11 -12.30 -14.31
C PHE A 149 0.11 -12.70 -13.48
N VAL A 150 0.28 -12.14 -12.29
CA VAL A 150 1.43 -12.44 -11.43
C VAL A 150 1.41 -13.92 -11.03
N GLY A 151 0.28 -14.43 -10.57
CA GLY A 151 0.11 -15.80 -10.11
C GLY A 151 0.65 -16.04 -8.70
N TYR A 152 0.07 -17.02 -8.02
CA TYR A 152 0.35 -17.32 -6.62
C TYR A 152 1.81 -17.74 -6.38
N ASP A 153 2.29 -18.70 -7.18
CA ASP A 153 3.62 -19.30 -6.99
C ASP A 153 4.73 -18.27 -7.24
N TYR A 154 4.63 -17.53 -8.35
CA TYR A 154 5.57 -16.46 -8.66
C TYR A 154 5.58 -15.40 -7.55
N ALA A 155 4.41 -14.95 -7.12
CA ALA A 155 4.28 -13.92 -6.08
C ALA A 155 5.01 -14.34 -4.79
N HIS A 156 4.71 -15.52 -4.27
CA HIS A 156 5.27 -15.94 -2.98
C HIS A 156 6.74 -16.33 -3.06
N LYS A 157 7.22 -16.87 -4.20
CA LYS A 157 8.64 -17.10 -4.45
C LYS A 157 9.42 -15.78 -4.45
N LYS A 158 8.98 -14.80 -5.22
CA LYS A 158 9.64 -13.48 -5.30
C LYS A 158 9.60 -12.72 -3.97
N LEU A 159 8.45 -12.72 -3.29
CA LEU A 159 8.33 -12.11 -1.96
C LEU A 159 9.30 -12.74 -0.96
N LYS A 160 9.48 -14.06 -0.97
CA LYS A 160 10.45 -14.74 -0.11
C LYS A 160 11.88 -14.37 -0.46
N GLU A 161 12.25 -14.36 -1.74
CA GLU A 161 13.58 -13.95 -2.24
C GLU A 161 13.93 -12.52 -1.84
N GLN A 162 12.95 -11.63 -1.78
CA GLN A 162 13.09 -10.22 -1.41
C GLN A 162 12.94 -9.97 0.10
N GLY A 163 12.89 -11.04 0.92
CA GLY A 163 12.81 -10.93 2.37
C GLY A 163 11.41 -10.62 2.92
N PHE A 164 10.35 -10.72 2.11
CA PHE A 164 8.95 -10.52 2.48
C PHE A 164 8.17 -11.83 2.59
N GLY A 165 8.82 -12.89 3.02
CA GLY A 165 8.23 -14.23 3.09
C GLY A 165 7.05 -14.40 4.07
N SER A 166 6.75 -13.39 4.90
CA SER A 166 5.57 -13.35 5.75
C SER A 166 4.31 -12.84 5.04
N VAL A 167 4.45 -12.11 3.93
CA VAL A 167 3.30 -11.58 3.17
C VAL A 167 2.50 -12.71 2.55
N ARG A 168 1.18 -12.60 2.59
CA ARG A 168 0.25 -13.56 1.96
C ARG A 168 -0.68 -12.84 1.02
N LEU A 169 -0.66 -13.25 -0.25
CA LEU A 169 -1.57 -12.83 -1.30
C LEU A 169 -2.46 -14.04 -1.63
N PHE A 170 -3.50 -14.26 -0.84
CA PHE A 170 -4.35 -15.44 -0.92
C PHE A 170 -5.57 -15.27 -1.80
N ASN A 171 -6.05 -14.02 -1.94
CA ASN A 171 -7.36 -13.79 -2.55
C ASN A 171 -7.33 -12.65 -3.57
N ARG A 172 -8.13 -12.80 -4.60
CA ARG A 172 -8.62 -11.70 -5.43
C ARG A 172 -9.45 -10.73 -4.59
N LEU A 173 -9.64 -9.49 -5.08
CA LEU A 173 -10.45 -8.48 -4.40
C LEU A 173 -11.82 -8.26 -5.07
N SER A 174 -11.91 -8.46 -6.39
CA SER A 174 -13.18 -8.39 -7.13
C SER A 174 -12.99 -8.95 -8.58
N PRO A 175 -13.76 -9.91 -9.04
CA PRO A 175 -14.66 -10.74 -8.23
C PRO A 175 -13.90 -11.58 -7.21
N PHE A 176 -14.60 -11.99 -6.17
CA PHE A 176 -13.99 -12.75 -5.09
C PHE A 176 -14.17 -14.26 -5.29
N CYS A 177 -13.07 -14.98 -5.54
CA CYS A 177 -13.06 -16.45 -5.55
C CYS A 177 -12.77 -16.98 -4.14
N LYS A 178 -13.48 -18.02 -3.73
CA LYS A 178 -13.36 -18.62 -2.38
C LYS A 178 -12.52 -19.89 -2.39
N GLY A 179 -11.86 -20.16 -1.27
CA GLY A 179 -11.11 -21.40 -1.05
C GLY A 179 -10.03 -21.62 -2.11
N ASP A 180 -9.86 -22.86 -2.54
CA ASP A 180 -8.79 -23.26 -3.45
C ASP A 180 -8.95 -22.69 -4.87
N THR A 181 -10.19 -22.26 -5.25
CA THR A 181 -10.41 -21.58 -6.53
C THR A 181 -9.71 -20.23 -6.63
N ALA A 182 -9.38 -19.61 -5.50
CA ALA A 182 -8.57 -18.40 -5.47
C ALA A 182 -7.13 -18.63 -5.97
N LEU A 183 -6.65 -19.87 -5.91
CA LEU A 183 -5.31 -20.29 -6.31
C LEU A 183 -5.18 -20.71 -7.78
N ILE A 184 -6.29 -20.67 -8.53
CA ILE A 184 -6.31 -20.98 -9.97
C ILE A 184 -6.23 -19.67 -10.74
N THR A 185 -5.21 -19.51 -11.57
CA THR A 185 -5.07 -18.36 -12.47
C THR A 185 -5.53 -18.68 -13.89
N PRO A 186 -6.22 -17.75 -14.58
CA PRO A 186 -6.63 -17.92 -15.97
C PRO A 186 -5.45 -17.79 -16.94
N PRO A 187 -5.64 -18.15 -18.21
CA PRO A 187 -4.71 -17.79 -19.26
C PRO A 187 -4.63 -16.27 -19.44
N VAL A 188 -3.42 -15.77 -19.71
CA VAL A 188 -3.17 -14.36 -20.05
C VAL A 188 -2.38 -14.30 -21.36
N ASN A 189 -2.81 -13.47 -22.30
CA ASN A 189 -2.15 -13.30 -23.59
C ASN A 189 -1.73 -11.85 -23.77
N PHE A 190 -0.49 -11.65 -24.21
CA PHE A 190 0.01 -10.34 -24.63
C PHE A 190 0.03 -10.25 -26.15
N LEU A 191 -0.54 -9.16 -26.67
CA LEU A 191 -0.67 -8.94 -28.10
C LEU A 191 0.10 -7.71 -28.55
N ASN A 192 0.69 -7.78 -29.76
CA ASN A 192 1.23 -6.59 -30.42
C ASN A 192 0.09 -5.70 -30.99
N SER A 193 0.46 -4.57 -31.60
CA SER A 193 -0.50 -3.63 -32.21
C SER A 193 -1.26 -4.21 -33.41
N LYS A 194 -0.78 -5.30 -34.01
CA LYS A 194 -1.45 -6.01 -35.11
C LYS A 194 -2.41 -7.09 -34.63
N GLY A 195 -2.42 -7.40 -33.31
CA GLY A 195 -3.22 -8.46 -32.70
C GLY A 195 -2.53 -9.83 -32.65
N ASP A 196 -1.25 -9.93 -33.05
CA ASP A 196 -0.48 -11.17 -32.95
C ASP A 196 -0.07 -11.43 -31.49
N THR A 197 -0.08 -12.70 -31.08
CA THR A 197 0.30 -13.09 -29.73
C THR A 197 1.82 -13.09 -29.56
N LEU A 198 2.34 -12.19 -28.72
CA LEU A 198 3.75 -12.14 -28.32
C LEU A 198 4.08 -13.15 -27.23
N TYR A 199 3.15 -13.36 -26.29
CA TYR A 199 3.34 -14.27 -25.15
C TYR A 199 2.01 -14.79 -24.66
N LYS A 200 1.99 -16.08 -24.31
CA LYS A 200 0.84 -16.77 -23.74
C LYS A 200 1.22 -17.39 -22.41
N GLN A 201 0.59 -16.93 -21.33
CA GLN A 201 0.60 -17.58 -20.02
C GLN A 201 -0.58 -18.55 -19.98
N VAL A 202 -0.32 -19.83 -19.75
CA VAL A 202 -1.37 -20.84 -19.59
C VAL A 202 -2.05 -20.72 -18.23
N ALA A 203 -3.26 -21.28 -18.11
CA ALA A 203 -3.91 -21.43 -16.82
C ALA A 203 -3.04 -22.27 -15.89
N ALA A 204 -2.98 -21.90 -14.62
CA ALA A 204 -2.20 -22.60 -13.64
C ALA A 204 -2.94 -22.68 -12.29
N GLN A 205 -2.77 -23.81 -11.61
CA GLN A 205 -3.10 -23.95 -10.20
C GLN A 205 -1.82 -23.80 -9.40
N ALA A 206 -1.89 -23.19 -8.22
CA ALA A 206 -0.75 -23.09 -7.33
C ALA A 206 -0.17 -24.47 -7.00
N SER A 207 1.15 -24.60 -7.12
CA SER A 207 1.87 -25.86 -6.88
C SER A 207 2.11 -26.11 -5.39
N PHE A 208 1.94 -25.10 -4.55
CA PHE A 208 2.04 -25.19 -3.09
C PHE A 208 1.05 -24.23 -2.43
N THR A 209 0.80 -24.45 -1.15
CA THR A 209 0.03 -23.52 -0.31
C THR A 209 0.83 -23.13 0.92
N LEU A 210 0.67 -21.89 1.36
CA LEU A 210 1.35 -21.38 2.55
C LEU A 210 0.34 -21.26 3.70
N ASN A 211 0.81 -21.59 4.90
CA ASN A 211 0.06 -21.31 6.11
C ASN A 211 0.07 -19.80 6.43
N HIS A 212 -0.95 -19.36 7.16
CA HIS A 212 -0.96 -18.01 7.70
C HIS A 212 0.22 -17.83 8.68
N PRO A 213 0.97 -16.72 8.61
CA PRO A 213 2.21 -16.55 9.39
C PRO A 213 1.98 -16.29 10.88
N ILE A 214 0.74 -15.99 11.29
CA ILE A 214 0.39 -15.81 12.71
C ILE A 214 -0.63 -16.86 13.16
N LYS A 215 -0.54 -17.24 14.45
CA LYS A 215 -1.36 -18.31 15.04
C LYS A 215 -2.86 -18.00 15.06
N SER A 216 -3.24 -16.72 15.20
CA SER A 216 -4.64 -16.30 15.25
C SER A 216 -4.88 -15.09 14.35
N SER A 217 -5.71 -15.30 13.35
CA SER A 217 -6.19 -14.28 12.41
C SER A 217 -7.68 -13.98 12.61
N MET A 218 -8.16 -14.12 13.83
CA MET A 218 -9.55 -13.85 14.21
C MET A 218 -9.77 -12.35 14.50
N ALA A 219 -10.89 -11.78 14.04
CA ALA A 219 -11.25 -10.41 14.33
C ALA A 219 -12.77 -10.24 14.57
N GLY A 220 -13.11 -9.23 15.37
CA GLY A 220 -14.49 -8.97 15.76
C GLY A 220 -14.99 -9.87 16.91
N ARG A 221 -16.11 -9.50 17.52
CA ARG A 221 -16.89 -10.39 18.43
C ARG A 221 -17.98 -11.15 17.70
N ALA A 222 -18.39 -10.62 16.54
CA ALA A 222 -19.38 -11.19 15.64
C ALA A 222 -19.04 -10.79 14.19
N HIS A 223 -19.67 -11.45 13.24
CA HIS A 223 -19.53 -11.09 11.82
C HIS A 223 -20.81 -11.34 11.04
N ILE A 224 -20.93 -10.69 9.89
CA ILE A 224 -21.99 -10.97 8.91
C ILE A 224 -21.42 -12.01 7.92
N ASN A 225 -22.13 -13.13 7.79
CA ASN A 225 -21.75 -14.19 6.85
C ASN A 225 -22.17 -13.87 5.42
N ALA A 226 -21.85 -14.75 4.47
CA ALA A 226 -22.16 -14.58 3.05
C ALA A 226 -23.68 -14.48 2.75
N ASN A 227 -24.51 -15.00 3.65
CA ASN A 227 -25.97 -14.95 3.53
C ASN A 227 -26.60 -13.72 4.23
N GLY A 228 -25.76 -12.75 4.64
CA GLY A 228 -26.21 -11.54 5.36
C GLY A 228 -26.64 -11.78 6.81
N LYS A 229 -26.48 -12.99 7.36
CA LYS A 229 -26.85 -13.32 8.75
C LYS A 229 -25.70 -13.02 9.71
N ARG A 230 -26.05 -12.48 10.89
CA ARG A 230 -25.08 -12.28 11.98
C ARG A 230 -24.72 -13.61 12.63
N VAL A 231 -23.42 -13.85 12.74
CA VAL A 231 -22.83 -15.00 13.47
C VAL A 231 -22.11 -14.45 14.70
N TYR A 232 -22.44 -14.97 15.89
CA TYR A 232 -21.88 -14.51 17.16
C TYR A 232 -20.55 -15.23 17.48
N SER A 233 -19.61 -15.10 16.56
CA SER A 233 -18.23 -15.52 16.72
C SER A 233 -17.30 -14.60 15.91
N PRO A 234 -16.02 -14.49 16.28
CA PRO A 234 -15.04 -13.76 15.49
C PRO A 234 -15.00 -14.26 14.04
N LYS A 235 -14.73 -13.37 13.09
CA LYS A 235 -14.47 -13.75 11.69
C LYS A 235 -13.06 -14.33 11.56
N ASP A 236 -12.99 -15.49 10.93
CA ASP A 236 -11.72 -16.11 10.56
C ASP A 236 -11.15 -15.47 9.28
N PHE A 237 -9.92 -14.96 9.37
CA PHE A 237 -9.15 -14.41 8.27
C PHE A 237 -7.94 -15.28 7.88
N SER A 238 -7.86 -16.53 8.34
CA SER A 238 -6.71 -17.43 8.09
C SER A 238 -6.43 -17.67 6.60
N ARG A 239 -7.46 -17.53 5.77
CA ARG A 239 -7.37 -17.63 4.30
C ARG A 239 -7.52 -16.29 3.58
N HIS A 240 -7.25 -15.17 4.26
CA HIS A 240 -7.29 -13.83 3.68
C HIS A 240 -5.86 -13.29 3.52
N ASN A 241 -5.74 -12.27 2.68
CA ASN A 241 -4.46 -11.57 2.51
C ASN A 241 -3.89 -11.10 3.84
N TYR A 242 -2.57 -11.12 3.97
CA TYR A 242 -1.86 -10.67 5.16
C TYR A 242 -0.62 -9.88 4.76
N PHE A 243 -0.43 -8.76 5.46
CA PHE A 243 0.73 -7.90 5.27
C PHE A 243 1.04 -7.23 6.62
N HIS A 244 2.12 -7.65 7.27
CA HIS A 244 2.52 -7.05 8.55
C HIS A 244 2.95 -5.59 8.38
N LEU A 245 2.63 -4.72 9.34
CA LEU A 245 2.87 -3.28 9.23
C LEU A 245 4.36 -2.96 9.03
N THR A 246 5.24 -3.69 9.70
CA THR A 246 6.70 -3.54 9.54
C THR A 246 7.16 -3.92 8.13
N ASP A 247 6.57 -4.97 7.52
CA ASP A 247 6.92 -5.37 6.17
C ASP A 247 6.37 -4.37 5.14
N LEU A 248 5.19 -3.80 5.39
CA LEU A 248 4.62 -2.73 4.57
C LEU A 248 5.51 -1.48 4.59
N ASN A 249 5.91 -1.02 5.78
CA ASN A 249 6.84 0.11 5.95
C ASN A 249 8.18 -0.15 5.24
N ARG A 250 8.75 -1.35 5.43
CA ARG A 250 10.01 -1.75 4.81
C ARG A 250 9.90 -1.83 3.29
N MET A 251 8.77 -2.31 2.75
CA MET A 251 8.54 -2.38 1.30
C MET A 251 8.45 -0.98 0.69
N MET A 252 7.75 -0.05 1.33
CA MET A 252 7.72 1.36 0.94
C MET A 252 9.12 1.97 0.98
N GLN A 253 9.86 1.77 2.08
CA GLN A 253 11.23 2.28 2.22
C GLN A 253 12.14 1.75 1.11
N GLN A 254 12.05 0.45 0.77
CA GLN A 254 12.84 -0.13 -0.31
C GLN A 254 12.44 0.37 -1.70
N LEU A 255 11.16 0.63 -1.94
CA LEU A 255 10.70 1.19 -3.22
C LEU A 255 11.20 2.62 -3.43
N ILE A 256 11.14 3.44 -2.39
CA ILE A 256 11.55 4.84 -2.44
C ILE A 256 13.08 4.97 -2.52
N PHE A 257 13.80 4.18 -1.74
CA PHE A 257 15.26 4.25 -1.56
C PHE A 257 15.94 2.94 -1.97
N MET A 258 15.73 2.53 -3.22
CA MET A 258 16.19 1.22 -3.71
C MET A 258 17.70 1.00 -3.52
N GLU A 259 18.50 2.03 -3.71
CA GLU A 259 19.96 1.93 -3.62
C GLU A 259 20.50 1.96 -2.18
N ALA A 260 19.67 2.34 -1.20
CA ALA A 260 20.09 2.41 0.20
C ALA A 260 20.23 1.04 0.89
N LYS A 261 19.90 -0.05 0.21
CA LYS A 261 19.96 -1.42 0.77
C LYS A 261 20.90 -2.31 -0.03
N PRO A 262 21.52 -3.31 0.62
CA PRO A 262 22.30 -4.32 -0.09
C PRO A 262 21.50 -4.99 -1.21
N GLU A 263 22.15 -5.39 -2.27
CA GLU A 263 21.51 -5.99 -3.45
C GLU A 263 20.74 -7.27 -3.13
N LYS A 264 21.28 -8.08 -2.22
CA LYS A 264 20.63 -9.33 -1.78
C LYS A 264 19.39 -9.04 -0.93
N GLY A 265 18.25 -9.61 -1.32
CA GLY A 265 16.99 -9.50 -0.56
C GLY A 265 16.30 -8.14 -0.68
N ARG A 266 16.60 -7.36 -1.73
CA ARG A 266 15.89 -6.10 -2.03
C ARG A 266 14.91 -6.27 -3.19
N ILE A 267 13.97 -5.33 -3.28
CA ILE A 267 13.14 -5.14 -4.47
C ILE A 267 14.06 -4.75 -5.63
N LYS A 268 13.86 -5.39 -6.79
CA LYS A 268 14.59 -5.09 -8.03
C LYS A 268 13.58 -4.61 -9.05
N LEU A 269 13.67 -3.37 -9.43
CA LEU A 269 12.93 -2.74 -10.53
C LEU A 269 13.92 -1.91 -11.35
N THR A 270 13.66 -1.76 -12.63
CA THR A 270 14.34 -0.73 -13.42
C THR A 270 13.96 0.65 -12.89
N GLU A 271 14.82 1.64 -13.10
CA GLU A 271 14.55 3.01 -12.69
C GLU A 271 13.27 3.56 -13.36
N GLU A 272 13.00 3.16 -14.59
CA GLU A 272 11.77 3.50 -15.31
C GLU A 272 10.51 2.96 -14.60
N SER A 273 10.52 1.68 -14.21
CA SER A 273 9.39 1.05 -13.51
C SER A 273 9.20 1.63 -12.10
N ARG A 274 10.31 1.89 -11.37
CA ARG A 274 10.28 2.55 -10.06
C ARG A 274 9.65 3.94 -10.17
N THR A 275 10.18 4.78 -11.06
CA THR A 275 9.70 6.15 -11.29
C THR A 275 8.22 6.14 -11.68
N PHE A 276 7.81 5.26 -12.59
CA PHE A 276 6.40 5.11 -12.95
C PHE A 276 5.53 4.79 -11.73
N LEU A 277 5.87 3.76 -10.95
CA LEU A 277 5.05 3.34 -9.80
C LEU A 277 4.99 4.44 -8.73
N VAL A 278 6.13 5.03 -8.37
CA VAL A 278 6.22 6.11 -7.38
C VAL A 278 5.42 7.33 -7.82
N THR A 279 5.49 7.69 -9.11
CA THR A 279 4.66 8.76 -9.69
C THR A 279 3.18 8.47 -9.49
N GLN A 280 2.70 7.28 -9.89
CA GLN A 280 1.28 6.94 -9.74
C GLN A 280 0.82 6.92 -8.28
N MET A 281 1.69 6.55 -7.35
CA MET A 281 1.41 6.62 -5.91
C MET A 281 1.32 8.04 -5.37
N GLY A 282 2.02 9.01 -5.98
CA GLY A 282 2.05 10.42 -5.56
C GLY A 282 1.01 11.30 -6.23
N LEU A 283 0.42 10.90 -7.36
CA LEU A 283 -0.59 11.66 -8.08
C LEU A 283 -1.94 11.70 -7.32
N TYR A 284 -2.72 12.74 -7.64
CA TYR A 284 -4.14 12.87 -7.28
C TYR A 284 -5.03 12.43 -8.44
N PRO A 285 -6.28 12.00 -8.21
CA PRO A 285 -7.18 11.61 -9.31
C PRO A 285 -7.36 12.68 -10.39
N LYS A 286 -7.34 13.98 -10.03
CA LYS A 286 -7.43 15.09 -10.97
C LYS A 286 -6.24 15.23 -11.93
N GLU A 287 -5.10 14.63 -11.59
CA GLU A 287 -3.85 14.70 -12.37
C GLU A 287 -3.72 13.52 -13.34
N SER A 288 -4.71 12.62 -13.39
CA SER A 288 -4.73 11.51 -14.33
C SER A 288 -5.20 11.98 -15.70
N ASP A 289 -4.36 11.81 -16.70
CA ASP A 289 -4.74 12.05 -18.12
C ASP A 289 -5.72 10.99 -18.60
N TYR A 290 -5.51 9.75 -18.18
CA TYR A 290 -6.35 8.62 -18.53
C TYR A 290 -6.16 7.46 -17.53
N PRO A 291 -7.26 6.88 -16.98
CA PRO A 291 -8.65 7.31 -17.13
C PRO A 291 -8.92 8.67 -16.47
N VAL A 292 -9.85 9.42 -17.03
CA VAL A 292 -10.34 10.66 -16.41
C VAL A 292 -11.32 10.29 -15.30
N TYR A 293 -11.13 10.84 -14.12
CA TYR A 293 -11.96 10.56 -12.95
C TYR A 293 -12.95 11.69 -12.67
N ASP A 294 -14.21 11.33 -12.36
CA ASP A 294 -15.20 12.29 -11.87
C ASP A 294 -14.77 12.82 -10.49
N LYS A 295 -14.50 14.12 -10.41
CA LYS A 295 -14.06 14.82 -9.20
C LYS A 295 -15.07 14.76 -8.05
N LYS A 296 -16.37 14.56 -8.33
CA LYS A 296 -17.41 14.38 -7.31
C LYS A 296 -17.30 13.03 -6.61
N VAL A 297 -16.81 12.01 -7.31
CA VAL A 297 -16.61 10.65 -6.78
C VAL A 297 -15.18 10.46 -6.27
N PHE A 298 -14.21 10.94 -7.05
CA PHE A 298 -12.78 10.77 -6.78
C PHE A 298 -12.14 12.15 -6.61
N TYR A 299 -12.39 12.76 -5.45
CA TYR A 299 -11.81 14.05 -5.07
C TYR A 299 -10.29 13.95 -4.80
N ASP A 300 -9.58 15.05 -4.74
CA ASP A 300 -8.11 15.08 -4.68
C ASP A 300 -7.54 14.24 -3.53
N SER A 301 -8.13 14.33 -2.34
CA SER A 301 -7.68 13.58 -1.16
C SER A 301 -8.23 12.15 -1.05
N TYR A 302 -8.90 11.62 -2.09
CA TYR A 302 -9.63 10.34 -2.05
C TYR A 302 -8.86 9.19 -1.42
N LYS A 303 -7.54 9.10 -1.67
CA LYS A 303 -6.63 8.09 -1.11
C LYS A 303 -5.47 8.68 -0.31
N LYS A 304 -5.56 9.92 0.13
CA LYS A 304 -4.52 10.59 0.91
C LYS A 304 -5.02 10.75 2.34
N TYR A 305 -4.95 9.65 3.15
CA TYR A 305 -5.45 9.69 4.53
C TYR A 305 -4.54 10.53 5.40
N PHE A 306 -3.22 10.39 5.24
CA PHE A 306 -2.29 11.35 5.82
C PHE A 306 -2.39 12.71 5.12
N MET A 307 -2.16 13.75 5.86
CA MET A 307 -2.18 15.17 5.48
C MET A 307 -3.56 15.72 5.09
N TYR A 308 -4.41 14.94 4.38
CA TYR A 308 -5.58 15.49 3.69
C TYR A 308 -6.91 14.79 3.99
N ALA A 309 -6.94 13.69 4.74
CA ALA A 309 -8.18 12.96 5.01
C ALA A 309 -9.25 13.84 5.66
N SER A 310 -10.51 13.58 5.34
CA SER A 310 -11.70 14.35 5.73
C SER A 310 -11.82 15.76 5.08
N ALA A 311 -10.85 16.16 4.26
CA ALA A 311 -10.98 17.34 3.46
C ALA A 311 -11.49 16.97 2.06
N VAL A 312 -12.78 17.16 1.79
CA VAL A 312 -13.37 17.04 0.43
C VAL A 312 -12.87 18.21 -0.46
N ALA A 313 -11.89 18.96 0.00
CA ALA A 313 -11.40 20.15 -0.64
C ALA A 313 -10.40 19.82 -1.76
N THR A 314 -10.35 20.69 -2.75
CA THR A 314 -9.26 20.74 -3.73
C THR A 314 -7.94 20.96 -3.00
N ILE A 315 -6.96 20.08 -3.21
CA ILE A 315 -5.62 20.26 -2.67
C ILE A 315 -4.95 21.38 -3.47
N THR A 316 -4.65 22.48 -2.77
CA THR A 316 -4.03 23.69 -3.37
C THR A 316 -2.54 23.78 -3.09
N GLN A 317 -2.02 23.05 -2.10
CA GLN A 317 -0.59 23.02 -1.79
C GLN A 317 0.14 21.98 -2.67
N ASP A 318 0.66 22.44 -3.80
CA ASP A 318 1.40 21.57 -4.73
C ASP A 318 2.79 21.17 -4.23
N SER A 319 3.31 21.83 -3.18
CA SER A 319 4.62 21.51 -2.62
C SER A 319 4.66 20.20 -1.84
N ILE A 320 3.52 19.78 -1.25
CA ILE A 320 3.45 18.55 -0.46
C ILE A 320 2.93 17.40 -1.31
N ARG A 321 3.70 16.31 -1.34
CA ARG A 321 3.27 15.05 -1.95
C ARG A 321 3.21 13.94 -0.93
N VAL A 322 2.12 13.19 -0.96
CA VAL A 322 1.92 11.98 -0.19
C VAL A 322 2.00 10.79 -1.14
N ILE A 323 3.16 10.17 -1.21
CA ILE A 323 3.41 8.99 -2.04
C ILE A 323 3.04 7.77 -1.20
N ASN A 324 1.83 7.22 -1.40
CA ASN A 324 1.26 6.30 -0.44
C ASN A 324 0.49 5.12 -1.04
N ILE A 325 0.25 4.17 -0.17
CA ILE A 325 -0.71 3.09 -0.37
C ILE A 325 -1.62 2.98 0.86
N VAL A 326 -2.92 2.86 0.63
CA VAL A 326 -3.92 2.81 1.70
C VAL A 326 -4.69 1.50 1.73
N GLY A 327 -5.28 1.20 2.88
CA GLY A 327 -6.21 0.11 3.06
C GLY A 327 -7.40 0.51 3.93
N ARG A 328 -8.63 0.19 3.50
CA ARG A 328 -9.85 0.43 4.28
C ARG A 328 -10.84 -0.70 4.06
N ALA A 329 -11.06 -1.53 5.07
CA ALA A 329 -12.10 -2.55 5.08
C ALA A 329 -12.32 -3.11 6.50
N TYR A 330 -13.53 -3.53 6.79
CA TYR A 330 -13.91 -4.22 8.03
C TYR A 330 -13.61 -3.45 9.33
N GLY A 331 -13.55 -2.14 9.28
CA GLY A 331 -13.13 -1.28 10.40
C GLY A 331 -11.63 -1.04 10.46
N PHE A 332 -10.81 -1.74 9.68
CA PHE A 332 -9.38 -1.46 9.57
C PHE A 332 -9.11 -0.30 8.61
N LEU A 333 -8.23 0.59 9.02
CA LEU A 333 -7.75 1.74 8.27
C LEU A 333 -6.23 1.75 8.33
N ILE A 334 -5.57 1.77 7.18
CA ILE A 334 -4.12 1.74 7.05
C ILE A 334 -3.69 2.80 6.05
N ASP A 335 -2.63 3.51 6.34
CA ASP A 335 -1.87 4.29 5.36
C ASP A 335 -0.37 4.04 5.57
N CYS A 336 0.35 3.93 4.46
CA CYS A 336 1.80 3.82 4.43
C CYS A 336 2.31 4.79 3.37
N ALA A 337 3.05 5.79 3.80
CA ALA A 337 3.43 6.92 2.95
C ALA A 337 4.88 7.33 3.13
N TYR A 338 5.49 7.73 2.02
CA TYR A 338 6.60 8.68 2.00
C TYR A 338 6.02 10.07 1.73
N ILE A 339 6.23 10.97 2.67
CA ILE A 339 5.69 12.34 2.62
C ILE A 339 6.84 13.30 2.40
N ILE A 340 6.70 14.15 1.39
CA ILE A 340 7.68 15.18 1.04
C ILE A 340 7.02 16.55 0.95
N ASP A 341 7.72 17.57 1.41
CA ASP A 341 7.41 18.96 1.10
C ASP A 341 8.58 19.59 0.34
N MET A 342 8.38 19.78 -0.94
CA MET A 342 9.37 20.27 -1.89
C MET A 342 9.73 21.76 -1.67
N LYS A 343 8.88 22.50 -0.95
CA LYS A 343 9.14 23.90 -0.59
C LYS A 343 10.08 24.00 0.62
N SER A 344 9.82 23.24 1.65
CA SER A 344 10.62 23.27 2.89
C SER A 344 11.76 22.21 2.91
N ASN A 345 11.89 21.41 1.83
CA ASN A 345 12.79 20.26 1.76
C ASN A 345 12.65 19.35 3.00
N THR A 346 11.40 19.03 3.34
CA THR A 346 11.07 18.10 4.44
C THR A 346 10.68 16.75 3.87
N GLU A 347 11.15 15.67 4.48
CA GLU A 347 10.81 14.30 4.08
C GLU A 347 10.74 13.37 5.28
N PHE A 348 9.82 12.40 5.25
CA PHE A 348 9.72 11.34 6.25
C PHE A 348 8.85 10.18 5.74
N LEU A 349 9.00 9.01 6.38
CA LEU A 349 8.07 7.89 6.17
C LEU A 349 7.14 7.78 7.38
N LEU A 350 5.88 7.51 7.09
CA LEU A 350 4.87 7.25 8.11
C LEU A 350 4.01 6.06 7.68
N THR A 351 3.86 5.11 8.59
CA THR A 351 2.96 3.97 8.40
C THR A 351 2.12 3.81 9.65
N ALA A 352 0.80 3.79 9.51
CA ALA A 352 -0.10 3.58 10.64
C ALA A 352 -1.24 2.62 10.28
N ALA A 353 -1.65 1.83 11.25
CA ALA A 353 -2.84 1.00 11.19
C ALA A 353 -3.74 1.28 12.40
N LEU A 354 -5.05 1.34 12.14
CA LEU A 354 -6.07 1.67 13.12
C LEU A 354 -7.31 0.78 12.89
N TYR A 355 -8.00 0.41 13.96
CA TYR A 355 -9.26 -0.31 13.91
C TYR A 355 -10.38 0.53 14.52
N VAL A 356 -11.30 0.97 13.69
CA VAL A 356 -12.46 1.80 14.07
C VAL A 356 -13.75 1.02 13.78
N ASN A 357 -14.16 0.21 14.75
CA ASN A 357 -15.35 -0.62 14.73
C ASN A 357 -15.83 -0.81 16.16
N GLU A 358 -16.49 0.21 16.70
CA GLU A 358 -16.95 0.22 18.10
C GLU A 358 -17.90 -0.95 18.39
N GLY A 359 -18.80 -1.25 17.45
CA GLY A 359 -19.69 -2.41 17.55
C GLY A 359 -18.97 -3.75 17.48
N ASN A 360 -17.71 -3.77 17.06
CA ASN A 360 -16.84 -4.94 16.90
C ASN A 360 -17.50 -6.09 16.11
N ILE A 361 -18.32 -5.72 15.10
CA ILE A 361 -19.03 -6.65 14.20
C ILE A 361 -18.43 -6.51 12.79
N ILE A 362 -17.77 -7.54 12.31
CA ILE A 362 -17.14 -7.55 10.99
C ILE A 362 -18.20 -7.70 9.89
N GLY A 363 -18.14 -6.85 8.87
CA GLY A 363 -19.01 -6.95 7.68
C GLY A 363 -20.38 -6.29 7.82
N ASN A 364 -20.64 -5.55 8.91
CA ASN A 364 -21.93 -4.85 9.11
C ASN A 364 -22.01 -3.48 8.40
N GLY A 365 -20.93 -3.00 7.79
CA GLY A 365 -20.86 -1.72 7.09
C GLY A 365 -20.84 -0.48 8.00
N LYS A 366 -20.84 -0.65 9.32
CA LYS A 366 -20.87 0.45 10.30
C LYS A 366 -19.51 0.59 10.96
N TYR A 367 -18.75 1.58 10.54
CA TYR A 367 -17.38 1.83 10.99
C TYR A 367 -17.16 3.34 11.15
N GLU A 368 -16.45 3.74 12.16
CA GLU A 368 -16.19 5.15 12.51
C GLU A 368 -15.04 5.74 11.67
N TYR A 369 -14.99 5.42 10.36
CA TYR A 369 -13.94 5.91 9.46
C TYR A 369 -13.93 7.43 9.38
N ASP A 370 -15.08 8.04 9.08
CA ASP A 370 -15.19 9.48 8.81
C ASP A 370 -15.21 10.31 10.10
N GLN A 371 -15.75 9.74 11.19
CA GLN A 371 -15.89 10.43 12.48
C GLN A 371 -14.61 10.37 13.32
N LEU A 372 -13.82 9.29 13.20
CA LEU A 372 -12.66 9.06 14.05
C LEU A 372 -11.40 8.73 13.25
N GLY A 373 -11.49 7.72 12.37
CA GLY A 373 -10.30 7.13 11.75
C GLY A 373 -9.55 8.08 10.83
N LEU A 374 -10.22 8.66 9.85
CA LEU A 374 -9.63 9.58 8.88
C LEU A 374 -9.17 10.90 9.52
N PRO A 375 -9.96 11.54 10.42
CA PRO A 375 -9.48 12.70 11.18
C PRO A 375 -8.20 12.41 11.96
N PHE A 376 -8.14 11.27 12.67
CA PHE A 376 -6.96 10.88 13.42
C PHE A 376 -5.73 10.69 12.49
N MET A 377 -5.88 9.99 11.34
CA MET A 377 -4.77 9.79 10.40
C MET A 377 -4.23 11.11 9.87
N ARG A 378 -5.11 12.06 9.53
CA ARG A 378 -4.71 13.41 9.11
C ARG A 378 -3.92 14.12 10.21
N ASP A 379 -4.49 14.21 11.40
CA ASP A 379 -3.92 15.00 12.49
C ASP A 379 -2.62 14.39 13.01
N LEU A 380 -2.52 13.05 13.07
CA LEU A 380 -1.29 12.32 13.32
C LEU A 380 -0.17 12.77 12.38
N SER A 381 -0.45 12.77 11.08
CA SER A 381 0.57 13.13 10.09
C SER A 381 0.94 14.61 10.12
N LEU A 382 0.01 15.50 10.44
CA LEU A 382 0.28 16.93 10.60
C LEU A 382 1.18 17.21 11.80
N VAL A 383 0.96 16.54 12.93
CA VAL A 383 1.84 16.64 14.11
C VAL A 383 3.25 16.18 13.78
N LEU A 384 3.39 15.02 13.13
CA LEU A 384 4.69 14.48 12.76
C LEU A 384 5.39 15.31 11.67
N TYR A 385 4.63 15.87 10.72
CA TYR A 385 5.15 16.82 9.75
C TYR A 385 5.68 18.09 10.42
N LYS A 386 4.92 18.66 11.37
CA LYS A 386 5.37 19.82 12.15
C LYS A 386 6.67 19.52 12.93
N TYR A 387 6.76 18.36 13.57
CA TYR A 387 7.97 17.89 14.24
C TYR A 387 9.15 17.81 13.26
N GLU A 388 8.97 17.10 12.12
CA GLU A 388 10.05 16.85 11.17
C GLU A 388 10.49 18.13 10.44
N ARG A 389 9.60 19.06 10.19
CA ARG A 389 9.91 20.37 9.61
C ARG A 389 10.78 21.22 10.53
N ASN A 390 10.56 21.13 11.84
CA ASN A 390 11.29 21.89 12.84
C ASN A 390 12.55 21.17 13.36
N ARG A 391 12.68 19.87 13.06
CA ARG A 391 13.83 19.08 13.48
C ARG A 391 15.11 19.58 12.80
N LYS A 392 16.16 19.82 13.61
CA LYS A 392 17.47 20.18 13.07
C LYS A 392 18.05 19.00 12.27
N LYS A 393 18.47 19.25 11.05
CA LYS A 393 19.10 18.29 10.14
C LYS A 393 20.53 18.74 9.84
N GLU A 394 21.45 17.78 9.72
CA GLU A 394 22.83 18.07 9.35
C GLU A 394 22.91 18.52 7.89
N ASN A 395 22.22 17.80 6.99
CA ASN A 395 22.15 18.14 5.59
C ASN A 395 20.67 18.22 5.14
N VAL A 396 20.37 19.18 4.29
CA VAL A 396 19.06 19.35 3.68
C VAL A 396 18.88 18.29 2.58
N PRO A 397 17.75 17.55 2.52
CA PRO A 397 17.53 16.58 1.47
C PRO A 397 17.44 17.24 0.09
N ASP A 398 18.10 16.65 -0.89
CA ASP A 398 17.88 16.99 -2.30
C ASP A 398 16.64 16.24 -2.80
N LEU A 399 15.58 17.00 -3.05
CA LEU A 399 14.30 16.53 -3.59
C LEU A 399 14.11 16.89 -5.06
N SER A 400 15.18 17.18 -5.80
CA SER A 400 15.14 17.59 -7.21
C SER A 400 14.46 16.56 -8.11
N GLU A 401 14.67 15.27 -7.85
CA GLU A 401 13.99 14.18 -8.54
C GLU A 401 12.46 14.30 -8.43
N TYR A 402 11.95 14.51 -7.21
CA TYR A 402 10.51 14.63 -6.97
C TYR A 402 9.94 15.94 -7.49
N LYS A 403 10.71 17.05 -7.42
CA LYS A 403 10.32 18.34 -8.05
C LYS A 403 10.10 18.15 -9.55
N LYS A 404 11.00 17.43 -10.22
CA LYS A 404 10.88 17.08 -11.65
C LYS A 404 9.71 16.10 -11.88
N MET A 405 9.59 15.04 -11.08
CA MET A 405 8.56 14.00 -11.20
C MET A 405 7.13 14.59 -11.11
N PHE A 406 6.91 15.57 -10.25
CA PHE A 406 5.61 16.19 -10.01
C PHE A 406 5.47 17.59 -10.64
N ASN A 407 6.38 17.99 -11.54
CA ASN A 407 6.38 19.30 -12.21
C ASN A 407 6.29 20.49 -11.23
N TYR A 408 6.87 20.35 -10.04
CA TYR A 408 6.85 21.41 -9.04
C TYR A 408 7.80 22.53 -9.46
N LYS A 409 7.22 23.74 -9.64
CA LYS A 409 7.99 24.98 -9.86
C LYS A 409 8.00 25.76 -8.54
N SER A 410 9.18 25.98 -7.98
CA SER A 410 9.31 26.91 -6.87
C SER A 410 8.94 28.30 -7.40
N ASN A 411 7.86 28.91 -6.91
CA ASN A 411 7.68 30.32 -7.08
C ASN A 411 8.91 31.00 -6.45
N GLN A 412 9.75 31.60 -7.27
CA GLN A 412 10.87 32.44 -6.85
C GLN A 412 10.36 33.63 -6.06
#